data_0fdd5812f48ab3d6548d8634f3a53371
#
_entry.id   0fdd5812f48ab3d6548d8634f3a53371
#
_cell.length_a   1.000
_cell.length_b   1.000
_cell.length_c   1.000
_cell.angle_alpha   90.00
_cell.angle_beta   90.00
_cell.angle_gamma   90.00
#
_symmetry.space_group_name_H-M   'P 1'
#
loop_
_entity.id
_entity.type
_entity.pdbx_description
1 polymer ?
#
loop_
_entity_poly.entity_id
_entity_poly.type
_entity_poly.pdbx_seq_one_letter_code
_entity_poly.pdbx_strand_id
1 'polypeptide(L)'
;MVKEKKSNEKDFGKELNPQADYSNSIKDFHSVKLTKIIEENPNIKTFYFDKQIDAKPGQFIMLWLPGVNEKPFAFSNLGKNCSITVQKRGPFTEELFKSRKGTILGIRGPFGKGFETKGAKNAAIIAGGCGIAPLKPLAEELKKNKSKIYVSLGVRNKEYLFFKKEFKKLSNELKIFSEDGSVGKKGYPTEALEEFIKSKRIDCVFACGPEILLKKVFDICEKRKINCQLSLERYVKCAIGICGQCAIDDQLVCRDGPIFSNEKLRRLKELGKFSRNAEGKKSCL
;
A
#
# COMPACT_ATOMS: atom_id res chain seq x y z
N MET A 1 -51.00 -1.55 -23.17
CA MET A 1 -50.40 -2.71 -22.49
C MET A 1 -48.90 -2.54 -22.47
N VAL A 2 -48.37 -2.02 -21.38
CA VAL A 2 -46.94 -1.80 -21.16
C VAL A 2 -46.45 -3.03 -20.38
N LYS A 3 -45.52 -3.81 -20.96
CA LYS A 3 -44.89 -4.95 -20.27
C LYS A 3 -43.81 -4.43 -19.33
N GLU A 4 -44.05 -4.51 -18.04
CA GLU A 4 -43.02 -4.34 -16.99
C GLU A 4 -41.96 -5.46 -17.12
N LYS A 5 -40.71 -5.06 -17.34
CA LYS A 5 -39.55 -5.94 -17.19
C LYS A 5 -39.25 -6.10 -15.71
N LYS A 6 -39.54 -7.25 -15.14
CA LYS A 6 -39.05 -7.68 -13.83
C LYS A 6 -37.53 -7.70 -13.86
N SER A 7 -36.89 -6.81 -13.11
CA SER A 7 -35.47 -6.86 -12.79
C SER A 7 -35.19 -8.06 -11.89
N ASN A 8 -34.26 -8.90 -12.28
CA ASN A 8 -33.78 -10.03 -11.47
C ASN A 8 -33.08 -9.53 -10.20
N GLU A 9 -33.78 -9.56 -9.09
CA GLU A 9 -33.22 -9.61 -7.75
C GLU A 9 -32.65 -11.01 -7.54
N LYS A 10 -31.37 -11.21 -7.85
CA LYS A 10 -30.61 -12.38 -7.39
C LYS A 10 -29.22 -11.97 -7.02
N ASP A 11 -28.85 -12.35 -5.79
CA ASP A 11 -27.54 -12.33 -5.14
C ASP A 11 -27.17 -11.11 -4.26
N PHE A 12 -28.09 -10.69 -3.38
CA PHE A 12 -27.72 -10.09 -2.10
C PHE A 12 -27.97 -11.11 -0.98
N GLY A 13 -27.05 -12.03 -0.75
CA GLY A 13 -27.24 -13.03 0.29
C GLY A 13 -26.26 -14.19 0.26
N LYS A 14 -24.96 -13.90 0.00
CA LYS A 14 -23.95 -14.85 0.47
C LYS A 14 -23.81 -14.60 1.96
N GLU A 15 -24.38 -15.52 2.73
CA GLU A 15 -24.31 -15.59 4.17
C GLU A 15 -22.87 -15.28 4.64
N LEU A 16 -22.74 -14.37 5.57
CA LEU A 16 -21.53 -14.21 6.38
C LEU A 16 -21.19 -15.60 6.90
N ASN A 17 -20.01 -16.12 6.54
CA ASN A 17 -19.59 -17.42 7.01
C ASN A 17 -19.58 -17.39 8.56
N PRO A 18 -20.53 -18.08 9.24
CA PRO A 18 -20.63 -18.05 10.69
C PRO A 18 -19.45 -18.74 11.38
N GLN A 19 -18.58 -19.38 10.63
CA GLN A 19 -17.33 -20.01 11.11
C GLN A 19 -16.09 -19.16 10.89
N ALA A 20 -16.22 -17.92 10.42
CA ALA A 20 -15.09 -17.00 10.41
C ALA A 20 -14.71 -16.71 11.86
N ASP A 21 -13.57 -17.23 12.27
CA ASP A 21 -13.01 -16.97 13.61
C ASP A 21 -12.65 -15.48 13.74
N TYR A 22 -13.58 -14.71 14.31
CA TYR A 22 -13.39 -13.29 14.61
C TYR A 22 -12.58 -13.07 15.89
N SER A 23 -12.24 -14.10 16.66
CA SER A 23 -11.48 -13.98 17.91
C SER A 23 -10.06 -13.43 17.66
N ASN A 24 -9.48 -13.71 16.47
CA ASN A 24 -8.21 -13.15 16.01
C ASN A 24 -8.32 -11.77 15.35
N SER A 25 -9.52 -11.21 15.17
CA SER A 25 -9.72 -9.95 14.46
C SER A 25 -9.75 -8.72 15.38
N ILE A 26 -9.98 -8.91 16.68
CA ILE A 26 -9.81 -7.86 17.69
C ILE A 26 -8.36 -7.92 18.16
N LYS A 27 -7.46 -7.40 17.33
CA LYS A 27 -6.06 -7.25 17.70
C LYS A 27 -5.95 -6.17 18.76
N ASP A 28 -5.24 -6.50 19.82
CA ASP A 28 -5.09 -5.66 20.99
C ASP A 28 -4.66 -4.24 20.65
N PHE A 29 -5.24 -3.29 21.35
CA PHE A 29 -4.79 -1.91 21.34
C PHE A 29 -3.49 -1.80 22.12
N HIS A 30 -2.46 -1.28 21.49
CA HIS A 30 -1.16 -1.10 22.11
C HIS A 30 -0.80 0.37 22.20
N SER A 31 -0.33 0.79 23.36
CA SER A 31 0.38 2.06 23.52
C SER A 31 1.79 1.91 23.00
N VAL A 32 2.25 2.86 22.19
CA VAL A 32 3.62 2.95 21.66
C VAL A 32 4.18 4.36 21.87
N LYS A 33 5.48 4.44 22.10
CA LYS A 33 6.20 5.71 22.24
C LYS A 33 7.03 5.98 20.99
N LEU A 34 7.04 7.21 20.52
CA LEU A 34 7.93 7.63 19.44
C LEU A 34 9.37 7.72 19.95
N THR A 35 10.26 6.90 19.39
CA THR A 35 11.69 6.86 19.75
C THR A 35 12.53 7.79 18.91
N LYS A 36 12.14 7.96 17.63
CA LYS A 36 12.82 8.78 16.64
C LYS A 36 11.83 9.29 15.61
N ILE A 37 12.08 10.50 15.11
CA ILE A 37 11.37 11.08 13.98
C ILE A 37 12.43 11.54 12.98
N ILE A 38 12.31 11.13 11.73
CA ILE A 38 13.16 11.60 10.63
C ILE A 38 12.31 12.44 9.69
N GLU A 39 12.74 13.66 9.42
CA GLU A 39 12.17 14.48 8.37
C GLU A 39 12.84 14.09 7.04
N GLU A 40 12.11 13.36 6.20
CA GLU A 40 12.57 12.97 4.86
C GLU A 40 12.55 14.18 3.91
N ASN A 41 11.53 15.03 4.08
CA ASN A 41 11.37 16.35 3.49
C ASN A 41 10.27 17.12 4.26
N PRO A 42 9.98 18.41 3.96
CA PRO A 42 8.98 19.20 4.69
C PRO A 42 7.56 18.59 4.75
N ASN A 43 7.25 17.70 3.81
CA ASN A 43 5.93 17.07 3.69
C ASN A 43 5.92 15.58 4.05
N ILE A 44 7.08 14.98 4.37
CA ILE A 44 7.19 13.55 4.66
C ILE A 44 8.07 13.32 5.88
N LYS A 45 7.54 12.61 6.87
CA LYS A 45 8.27 12.19 8.08
C LYS A 45 8.16 10.70 8.31
N THR A 46 9.23 10.10 8.82
CA THR A 46 9.27 8.71 9.28
C THR A 46 9.26 8.69 10.81
N PHE A 47 8.29 7.99 11.39
CA PHE A 47 8.05 7.87 12.83
C PHE A 47 8.41 6.46 13.30
N TYR A 48 9.36 6.35 14.22
CA TYR A 48 9.85 5.09 14.78
C TYR A 48 9.23 4.82 16.15
N PHE A 49 8.82 3.59 16.38
CA PHE A 49 8.19 3.13 17.62
C PHE A 49 9.17 2.41 18.54
N ASP A 50 8.87 2.39 19.83
CA ASP A 50 9.60 1.63 20.85
C ASP A 50 9.22 0.14 20.91
N LYS A 51 8.20 -0.28 20.15
CA LYS A 51 7.75 -1.65 20.09
C LYS A 51 8.09 -2.32 18.76
N GLN A 52 8.51 -3.57 18.86
CA GLN A 52 8.54 -4.47 17.70
C GLN A 52 7.12 -4.99 17.46
N ILE A 53 6.69 -4.93 16.21
CA ILE A 53 5.40 -5.46 15.75
C ILE A 53 5.69 -6.58 14.78
N ASP A 54 5.16 -7.76 15.05
CA ASP A 54 5.28 -8.90 14.15
C ASP A 54 4.30 -8.72 12.98
N ALA A 55 4.85 -8.27 11.85
CA ALA A 55 4.09 -7.97 10.65
C ALA A 55 4.85 -8.39 9.39
N LYS A 56 4.10 -8.67 8.33
CA LYS A 56 4.65 -8.93 6.99
C LYS A 56 4.71 -7.63 6.18
N PRO A 57 5.64 -7.51 5.22
CA PRO A 57 5.64 -6.41 4.26
C PRO A 57 4.28 -6.23 3.59
N GLY A 58 3.77 -5.00 3.51
CA GLY A 58 2.47 -4.68 2.94
C GLY A 58 1.30 -4.66 3.93
N GLN A 59 1.44 -5.23 5.14
CA GLN A 59 0.46 -5.05 6.20
C GLN A 59 0.50 -3.63 6.76
N PHE A 60 -0.58 -3.21 7.44
CA PHE A 60 -0.74 -1.87 8.00
C PHE A 60 -1.23 -1.91 9.45
N ILE A 61 -1.06 -0.81 10.14
CA ILE A 61 -1.66 -0.53 11.45
C ILE A 61 -2.72 0.57 11.33
N MET A 62 -3.64 0.58 12.29
CA MET A 62 -4.43 1.77 12.60
C MET A 62 -3.70 2.53 13.71
N LEU A 63 -3.24 3.73 13.38
CA LEU A 63 -2.57 4.63 14.30
C LEU A 63 -3.58 5.61 14.89
N TRP A 64 -3.72 5.57 16.21
CA TRP A 64 -4.55 6.51 16.96
C TRP A 64 -3.69 7.63 17.56
N LEU A 65 -4.06 8.85 17.25
CA LEU A 65 -3.51 10.06 17.86
C LEU A 65 -4.53 10.57 18.88
N PRO A 66 -4.21 10.53 20.20
CA PRO A 66 -5.13 10.96 21.24
C PRO A 66 -5.72 12.34 20.99
N GLY A 67 -7.04 12.46 21.16
CA GLY A 67 -7.76 13.73 20.95
C GLY A 67 -8.00 14.12 19.48
N VAL A 68 -7.51 13.35 18.51
CA VAL A 68 -7.65 13.64 17.09
C VAL A 68 -8.49 12.60 16.35
N ASN A 69 -7.90 11.44 16.05
CA ASN A 69 -8.57 10.37 15.31
C ASN A 69 -7.64 9.13 15.18
N GLU A 70 -8.08 8.16 14.37
CA GLU A 70 -7.34 6.97 13.98
C GLU A 70 -7.24 6.88 12.45
N LYS A 71 -6.05 6.55 11.91
CA LYS A 71 -5.80 6.41 10.47
C LYS A 71 -4.92 5.21 10.15
N PRO A 72 -5.11 4.57 8.97
CA PRO A 72 -4.30 3.45 8.52
C PRO A 72 -2.93 3.91 8.00
N PHE A 73 -1.86 3.20 8.39
CA PHE A 73 -0.52 3.39 7.85
C PHE A 73 0.18 2.06 7.65
N ALA A 74 0.74 1.85 6.47
CA ALA A 74 1.60 0.72 6.21
C ALA A 74 2.99 0.93 6.83
N PHE A 75 3.66 -0.17 7.17
CA PHE A 75 5.01 -0.12 7.72
C PHE A 75 6.03 0.29 6.67
N SER A 76 6.98 1.14 7.05
CA SER A 76 8.17 1.47 6.26
C SER A 76 9.45 0.78 6.77
N ASN A 77 9.43 0.26 8.00
CA ASN A 77 10.41 -0.67 8.56
C ASN A 77 9.68 -1.67 9.46
N LEU A 78 10.22 -2.88 9.53
CA LEU A 78 9.75 -3.96 10.40
C LEU A 78 10.82 -4.36 11.41
N GLY A 79 10.47 -5.23 12.36
CA GLY A 79 11.37 -5.72 13.39
C GLY A 79 11.67 -4.68 14.48
N LYS A 80 12.91 -4.67 15.00
CA LYS A 80 13.32 -3.80 16.14
C LYS A 80 13.18 -2.31 15.87
N ASN A 81 13.24 -1.88 14.61
CA ASN A 81 13.15 -0.47 14.20
C ASN A 81 11.82 -0.18 13.50
N CYS A 82 10.73 -0.75 14.03
CA CYS A 82 9.41 -0.60 13.43
C CYS A 82 9.04 0.87 13.23
N SER A 83 8.59 1.22 12.04
CA SER A 83 8.22 2.60 11.70
C SER A 83 7.16 2.69 10.61
N ILE A 84 6.55 3.86 10.54
CA ILE A 84 5.70 4.29 9.44
C ILE A 84 6.29 5.57 8.81
N THR A 85 6.08 5.74 7.50
CA THR A 85 6.42 6.98 6.81
C THR A 85 5.14 7.64 6.34
N VAL A 86 4.95 8.90 6.72
CA VAL A 86 3.70 9.63 6.58
C VAL A 86 3.90 10.87 5.74
N GLN A 87 3.04 11.06 4.74
CA GLN A 87 2.93 12.30 3.99
C GLN A 87 1.88 13.20 4.65
N LYS A 88 2.20 14.48 4.84
CA LYS A 88 1.27 15.49 5.34
C LYS A 88 0.20 15.77 4.26
N ARG A 89 -1.06 15.45 4.56
CA ARG A 89 -2.18 15.58 3.60
C ARG A 89 -3.47 16.16 4.18
N GLY A 90 -3.55 16.38 5.49
CA GLY A 90 -4.77 16.88 6.12
C GLY A 90 -4.70 16.83 7.63
N PRO A 91 -5.78 17.20 8.35
CA PRO A 91 -5.76 17.53 9.77
C PRO A 91 -5.08 16.48 10.67
N PHE A 92 -5.35 15.18 10.46
CA PHE A 92 -4.70 14.13 11.23
C PHE A 92 -3.18 14.13 11.07
N THR A 93 -2.70 14.19 9.82
CA THR A 93 -1.26 14.14 9.54
C THR A 93 -0.57 15.45 9.90
N GLU A 94 -1.26 16.58 9.83
CA GLU A 94 -0.77 17.87 10.31
C GLU A 94 -0.54 17.86 11.81
N GLU A 95 -1.48 17.27 12.57
CA GLU A 95 -1.33 17.13 14.01
C GLU A 95 -0.24 16.12 14.37
N LEU A 96 -0.18 14.97 13.69
CA LEU A 96 0.88 13.99 13.88
C LEU A 96 2.27 14.59 13.61
N PHE A 97 2.42 15.53 12.67
CA PHE A 97 3.68 16.20 12.35
C PHE A 97 4.19 17.12 13.48
N LYS A 98 3.33 17.53 14.42
CA LYS A 98 3.70 18.29 15.62
C LYS A 98 4.26 17.39 16.73
N SER A 99 4.10 16.06 16.60
CA SER A 99 4.60 15.08 17.57
C SER A 99 6.12 15.18 17.75
N ARG A 100 6.59 14.83 18.94
CA ARG A 100 8.01 14.83 19.32
C ARG A 100 8.43 13.45 19.79
N LYS A 101 9.75 13.21 19.87
CA LYS A 101 10.28 12.02 20.55
C LYS A 101 9.67 11.94 21.97
N GLY A 102 9.18 10.76 22.34
CA GLY A 102 8.49 10.53 23.60
C GLY A 102 6.97 10.65 23.54
N THR A 103 6.37 11.19 22.44
CA THR A 103 4.91 11.21 22.26
C THR A 103 4.37 9.79 22.30
N ILE A 104 3.29 9.60 23.07
CA ILE A 104 2.58 8.31 23.19
C ILE A 104 1.42 8.30 22.19
N LEU A 105 1.35 7.24 21.42
CA LEU A 105 0.30 6.98 20.40
C LEU A 105 -0.32 5.62 20.68
N GLY A 106 -1.51 5.40 20.15
CA GLY A 106 -2.12 4.08 20.15
C GLY A 106 -2.02 3.40 18.78
N ILE A 107 -1.86 2.10 18.76
CA ILE A 107 -1.89 1.31 17.54
C ILE A 107 -2.76 0.07 17.71
N ARG A 108 -3.43 -0.31 16.63
CA ARG A 108 -4.10 -1.61 16.47
C ARG A 108 -3.54 -2.30 15.22
N GLY A 109 -3.45 -3.59 15.23
CA GLY A 109 -2.96 -4.39 14.10
C GLY A 109 -1.77 -5.28 14.46
N PRO A 110 -1.04 -5.80 13.45
CA PRO A 110 -1.12 -5.50 12.01
C PRO A 110 -2.38 -6.08 11.36
N PHE A 111 -2.89 -5.37 10.35
CA PHE A 111 -4.08 -5.75 9.60
C PHE A 111 -3.75 -6.06 8.14
N GLY A 112 -4.69 -6.77 7.49
CA GLY A 112 -4.63 -7.09 6.08
C GLY A 112 -3.62 -8.18 5.73
N LYS A 113 -3.50 -8.45 4.43
CA LYS A 113 -2.58 -9.44 3.86
C LYS A 113 -1.28 -8.77 3.43
N GLY A 114 -0.16 -9.44 3.67
CA GLY A 114 1.16 -9.01 3.22
C GLY A 114 1.47 -9.46 1.80
N PHE A 115 2.59 -8.98 1.27
CA PHE A 115 3.17 -9.48 0.02
C PHE A 115 3.68 -10.92 0.18
N GLU A 116 3.54 -11.71 -0.87
CA GLU A 116 4.11 -13.05 -0.97
C GLU A 116 5.37 -13.00 -1.85
N THR A 117 6.52 -13.31 -1.25
CA THR A 117 7.82 -13.22 -1.92
C THR A 117 8.33 -14.57 -2.46
N LYS A 118 7.64 -15.66 -2.11
CA LYS A 118 8.03 -17.02 -2.51
C LYS A 118 8.04 -17.16 -4.04
N GLY A 119 9.16 -17.60 -4.59
CA GLY A 119 9.32 -17.79 -6.04
C GLY A 119 9.71 -16.55 -6.84
N ALA A 120 9.74 -15.37 -6.25
CA ALA A 120 10.14 -14.12 -6.90
C ALA A 120 11.67 -14.01 -6.97
N LYS A 121 12.32 -14.75 -7.88
CA LYS A 121 13.78 -14.71 -8.08
C LYS A 121 14.24 -13.42 -8.77
N ASN A 122 13.44 -12.88 -9.69
CA ASN A 122 13.67 -11.62 -10.38
C ASN A 122 12.43 -10.73 -10.18
N ALA A 123 12.50 -9.84 -9.23
CA ALA A 123 11.40 -8.99 -8.80
C ALA A 123 11.50 -7.58 -9.38
N ALA A 124 10.42 -7.06 -9.97
CA ALA A 124 10.30 -5.64 -10.28
C ALA A 124 9.46 -4.94 -9.20
N ILE A 125 9.96 -3.82 -8.68
CA ILE A 125 9.27 -2.98 -7.70
C ILE A 125 8.95 -1.64 -8.36
N ILE A 126 7.67 -1.31 -8.44
CA ILE A 126 7.17 -0.07 -9.07
C ILE A 126 6.48 0.78 -8.01
N ALA A 127 7.01 1.95 -7.74
CA ALA A 127 6.49 2.83 -6.71
C ALA A 127 6.12 4.22 -7.25
N GLY A 128 5.01 4.76 -6.76
CA GLY A 128 4.59 6.12 -7.01
C GLY A 128 4.47 6.94 -5.71
N GLY A 129 5.18 8.07 -5.64
CA GLY A 129 5.12 8.97 -4.49
C GLY A 129 5.40 8.27 -3.16
N CYS A 130 4.50 8.44 -2.18
CA CYS A 130 4.65 7.85 -0.85
C CYS A 130 4.55 6.31 -0.83
N GLY A 131 4.06 5.69 -1.92
CA GLY A 131 4.00 4.23 -2.07
C GLY A 131 5.37 3.53 -2.07
N ILE A 132 6.48 4.28 -2.12
CA ILE A 132 7.83 3.73 -1.91
C ILE A 132 8.01 3.19 -0.49
N ALA A 133 7.37 3.82 0.51
CA ALA A 133 7.58 3.49 1.92
C ALA A 133 7.18 2.04 2.27
N PRO A 134 5.97 1.54 1.94
CA PRO A 134 5.57 0.17 2.24
C PRO A 134 6.32 -0.88 1.40
N LEU A 135 6.97 -0.48 0.31
CA LEU A 135 7.76 -1.38 -0.53
C LEU A 135 9.21 -1.57 -0.02
N LYS A 136 9.67 -0.75 0.96
CA LYS A 136 11.00 -0.91 1.53
C LYS A 136 11.16 -2.22 2.32
N PRO A 137 10.27 -2.60 3.25
CA PRO A 137 10.33 -3.89 3.94
C PRO A 137 10.26 -5.08 2.97
N LEU A 138 9.47 -4.97 1.90
CA LEU A 138 9.41 -5.97 0.83
C LEU A 138 10.77 -6.12 0.12
N ALA A 139 11.42 -5.01 -0.24
CA ALA A 139 12.74 -5.04 -0.88
C ALA A 139 13.81 -5.65 0.05
N GLU A 140 13.74 -5.39 1.35
CA GLU A 140 14.61 -6.00 2.35
C GLU A 140 14.40 -7.52 2.43
N GLU A 141 13.14 -7.99 2.43
CA GLU A 141 12.81 -9.41 2.44
C GLU A 141 13.25 -10.11 1.14
N LEU A 142 12.97 -9.52 -0.02
CA LEU A 142 13.44 -10.03 -1.32
C LEU A 142 14.97 -10.15 -1.36
N LYS A 143 15.69 -9.16 -0.84
CA LYS A 143 17.16 -9.18 -0.76
C LYS A 143 17.64 -10.29 0.16
N LYS A 144 17.02 -10.49 1.32
CA LYS A 144 17.29 -11.60 2.24
C LYS A 144 17.08 -12.94 1.54
N ASN A 145 16.08 -13.05 0.67
CA ASN A 145 15.79 -14.23 -0.14
C ASN A 145 16.69 -14.37 -1.38
N LYS A 146 17.72 -13.52 -1.53
CA LYS A 146 18.66 -13.48 -2.66
C LYS A 146 18.01 -13.24 -4.01
N SER A 147 16.87 -12.57 -4.05
CA SER A 147 16.22 -12.14 -5.29
C SER A 147 17.02 -11.05 -5.99
N LYS A 148 16.99 -11.03 -7.33
CA LYS A 148 17.40 -9.86 -8.11
C LYS A 148 16.25 -8.85 -8.12
N ILE A 149 16.54 -7.61 -7.76
CA ILE A 149 15.53 -6.59 -7.53
C ILE A 149 15.77 -5.42 -8.49
N TYR A 150 14.75 -5.10 -9.29
CA TYR A 150 14.73 -3.99 -10.25
C TYR A 150 13.69 -2.99 -9.79
N VAL A 151 14.11 -1.77 -9.48
CA VAL A 151 13.26 -0.76 -8.84
C VAL A 151 13.02 0.41 -9.76
N SER A 152 11.78 0.85 -9.87
CA SER A 152 11.39 2.08 -10.52
C SER A 152 10.58 2.96 -9.58
N LEU A 153 11.08 4.17 -9.31
CA LEU A 153 10.45 5.16 -8.45
C LEU A 153 9.94 6.33 -9.30
N GLY A 154 8.66 6.67 -9.14
CA GLY A 154 8.06 7.87 -9.72
C GLY A 154 7.70 8.87 -8.62
N VAL A 155 8.10 10.13 -8.80
CA VAL A 155 7.77 11.23 -7.91
C VAL A 155 7.28 12.44 -8.72
N ARG A 156 6.58 13.39 -8.07
CA ARG A 156 6.17 14.63 -8.73
C ARG A 156 7.39 15.46 -9.14
N ASN A 157 8.32 15.65 -8.21
CA ASN A 157 9.57 16.38 -8.41
C ASN A 157 10.65 15.91 -7.42
N LYS A 158 11.85 16.47 -7.49
CA LYS A 158 13.01 16.13 -6.63
C LYS A 158 12.73 16.26 -5.12
N GLU A 159 11.85 17.16 -4.72
CA GLU A 159 11.54 17.42 -3.31
C GLU A 159 10.77 16.26 -2.67
N TYR A 160 10.03 15.49 -3.47
CA TYR A 160 9.29 14.31 -3.00
C TYR A 160 10.08 13.01 -3.07
N LEU A 161 11.35 13.07 -3.49
CA LEU A 161 12.20 11.87 -3.54
C LEU A 161 12.83 11.58 -2.19
N PHE A 162 12.46 10.46 -1.58
CA PHE A 162 13.05 9.94 -0.35
C PHE A 162 13.39 8.45 -0.51
N PHE A 163 14.14 7.86 0.41
CA PHE A 163 14.63 6.48 0.39
C PHE A 163 15.47 6.09 -0.84
N LYS A 164 15.97 7.07 -1.63
CA LYS A 164 16.84 6.80 -2.79
C LYS A 164 18.08 6.00 -2.41
N LYS A 165 18.75 6.34 -1.30
CA LYS A 165 19.97 5.67 -0.83
C LYS A 165 19.69 4.23 -0.41
N GLU A 166 18.58 4.01 0.27
CA GLU A 166 18.10 2.72 0.75
C GLU A 166 17.82 1.79 -0.43
N PHE A 167 17.00 2.23 -1.38
CA PHE A 167 16.67 1.44 -2.55
C PHE A 167 17.86 1.20 -3.47
N LYS A 168 18.81 2.14 -3.57
CA LYS A 168 20.07 1.91 -4.30
C LYS A 168 20.89 0.78 -3.69
N LYS A 169 20.87 0.62 -2.35
CA LYS A 169 21.55 -0.48 -1.65
C LYS A 169 20.80 -1.81 -1.76
N LEU A 170 19.47 -1.78 -1.85
CA LEU A 170 18.61 -2.96 -1.87
C LEU A 170 18.47 -3.56 -3.28
N SER A 171 18.55 -2.75 -4.33
CA SER A 171 18.29 -3.17 -5.71
C SER A 171 19.55 -3.44 -6.53
N ASN A 172 19.39 -4.26 -7.55
CA ASN A 172 20.38 -4.48 -8.61
C ASN A 172 20.37 -3.34 -9.63
N GLU A 173 19.19 -2.74 -9.85
CA GLU A 173 19.01 -1.59 -10.73
C GLU A 173 17.93 -0.67 -10.16
N LEU A 174 18.19 0.63 -10.12
CA LEU A 174 17.26 1.66 -9.67
C LEU A 174 17.08 2.71 -10.76
N LYS A 175 15.84 2.86 -11.23
CA LYS A 175 15.44 3.96 -12.13
C LYS A 175 14.54 4.93 -11.39
N ILE A 176 14.74 6.22 -11.64
CA ILE A 176 13.95 7.29 -11.01
C ILE A 176 13.32 8.12 -12.11
N PHE A 177 12.04 8.43 -11.92
CA PHE A 177 11.24 9.28 -12.79
C PHE A 177 10.64 10.42 -12.01
N SER A 178 10.55 11.59 -12.62
CA SER A 178 9.79 12.72 -12.11
C SER A 178 8.90 13.31 -13.21
N GLU A 179 7.73 13.80 -12.80
CA GLU A 179 6.76 14.38 -13.75
C GLU A 179 7.32 15.64 -14.41
N ASP A 180 8.07 16.45 -13.65
CA ASP A 180 8.67 17.72 -14.11
C ASP A 180 10.08 17.57 -14.72
N GLY A 181 10.73 16.41 -14.58
CA GLY A 181 12.12 16.17 -15.03
C GLY A 181 13.20 16.68 -14.06
N SER A 182 12.85 17.17 -12.88
CA SER A 182 13.80 17.73 -11.90
C SER A 182 14.74 16.70 -11.27
N VAL A 183 14.41 15.40 -11.37
CA VAL A 183 15.24 14.28 -10.95
C VAL A 183 14.98 13.04 -11.77
N GLY A 184 16.04 12.31 -12.11
CA GLY A 184 15.94 11.12 -12.96
C GLY A 184 15.50 11.44 -14.38
N LYS A 185 14.69 10.56 -14.98
CA LYS A 185 14.08 10.76 -16.31
C LYS A 185 12.71 11.42 -16.15
N LYS A 186 12.38 12.38 -17.01
CA LYS A 186 11.01 12.91 -17.11
C LYS A 186 10.08 11.81 -17.62
N GLY A 187 8.98 11.54 -16.89
CA GLY A 187 8.01 10.50 -17.26
C GLY A 187 7.48 9.72 -16.06
N TYR A 188 7.10 8.48 -16.30
CA TYR A 188 6.42 7.64 -15.32
C TYR A 188 7.17 6.33 -15.04
N PRO A 189 7.10 5.78 -13.82
CA PRO A 189 7.84 4.57 -13.46
C PRO A 189 7.40 3.31 -14.24
N THR A 190 6.24 3.32 -14.89
CA THR A 190 5.79 2.24 -15.78
C THR A 190 6.64 2.08 -17.04
N GLU A 191 7.33 3.13 -17.47
CA GLU A 191 8.26 3.05 -18.62
C GLU A 191 9.42 2.10 -18.30
N ALA A 192 9.98 2.20 -17.08
CA ALA A 192 11.03 1.27 -16.67
C ALA A 192 10.52 -0.17 -16.50
N LEU A 193 9.24 -0.36 -16.10
CA LEU A 193 8.67 -1.70 -16.03
C LEU A 193 8.72 -2.41 -17.38
N GLU A 194 8.34 -1.73 -18.46
CA GLU A 194 8.42 -2.30 -19.80
C GLU A 194 9.85 -2.60 -20.23
N GLU A 195 10.82 -1.72 -19.87
CA GLU A 195 12.24 -1.95 -20.14
C GLU A 195 12.77 -3.16 -19.35
N PHE A 196 12.41 -3.30 -18.07
CA PHE A 196 12.79 -4.44 -17.23
C PHE A 196 12.22 -5.74 -17.80
N ILE A 197 10.96 -5.77 -18.22
CA ILE A 197 10.33 -6.95 -18.83
C ILE A 197 11.03 -7.36 -20.12
N LYS A 198 11.45 -6.40 -20.95
CA LYS A 198 12.17 -6.67 -22.21
C LYS A 198 13.60 -7.19 -21.99
N SER A 199 14.31 -6.66 -21.00
CA SER A 199 15.74 -6.91 -20.79
C SER A 199 16.05 -7.90 -19.68
N LYS A 200 15.10 -8.21 -18.81
CA LYS A 200 15.26 -9.09 -17.65
C LYS A 200 14.12 -10.11 -17.62
N ARG A 201 14.40 -11.28 -17.08
CA ARG A 201 13.36 -12.28 -16.84
C ARG A 201 12.65 -11.96 -15.52
N ILE A 202 11.60 -11.11 -15.57
CA ILE A 202 10.82 -10.75 -14.40
C ILE A 202 9.82 -11.86 -14.07
N ASP A 203 9.87 -12.35 -12.82
CA ASP A 203 8.97 -13.40 -12.33
C ASP A 203 7.73 -12.81 -11.64
N CYS A 204 7.90 -11.67 -10.94
CA CYS A 204 6.83 -10.99 -10.23
C CYS A 204 7.03 -9.47 -10.20
N VAL A 205 5.94 -8.73 -10.31
CA VAL A 205 5.90 -7.27 -10.18
C VAL A 205 5.16 -6.90 -8.89
N PHE A 206 5.78 -6.05 -8.08
CA PHE A 206 5.20 -5.50 -6.87
C PHE A 206 5.00 -4.00 -7.02
N ALA A 207 3.82 -3.48 -6.70
CA ALA A 207 3.61 -2.05 -6.85
C ALA A 207 2.77 -1.44 -5.72
N CYS A 208 3.08 -0.17 -5.42
CA CYS A 208 2.32 0.68 -4.52
C CYS A 208 2.39 2.14 -5.00
N GLY A 209 1.28 2.87 -4.92
CA GLY A 209 1.19 4.25 -5.35
C GLY A 209 -0.22 4.63 -5.80
N PRO A 210 -0.36 5.74 -6.54
CA PRO A 210 -1.64 6.19 -7.09
C PRO A 210 -2.33 5.09 -7.90
N GLU A 211 -3.64 4.98 -7.78
CA GLU A 211 -4.40 3.87 -8.38
C GLU A 211 -4.29 3.82 -9.90
N ILE A 212 -4.17 4.98 -10.56
CA ILE A 212 -3.92 5.06 -12.02
C ILE A 212 -2.59 4.37 -12.38
N LEU A 213 -1.54 4.56 -11.58
CA LEU A 213 -0.28 3.84 -11.75
C LEU A 213 -0.48 2.33 -11.57
N LEU A 214 -1.18 1.92 -10.53
CA LEU A 214 -1.44 0.51 -10.24
C LEU A 214 -2.24 -0.16 -11.35
N LYS A 215 -3.24 0.52 -11.89
CA LYS A 215 -4.01 0.02 -13.06
C LYS A 215 -3.11 -0.18 -14.28
N LYS A 216 -2.22 0.78 -14.60
CA LYS A 216 -1.27 0.62 -15.71
C LYS A 216 -0.31 -0.55 -15.48
N VAL A 217 0.22 -0.71 -14.24
CA VAL A 217 1.09 -1.86 -13.90
C VAL A 217 0.33 -3.17 -14.11
N PHE A 218 -0.92 -3.26 -13.63
CA PHE A 218 -1.76 -4.44 -13.82
C PHE A 218 -1.96 -4.77 -15.30
N ASP A 219 -2.31 -3.77 -16.12
CA ASP A 219 -2.55 -3.97 -17.57
C ASP A 219 -1.29 -4.45 -18.30
N ILE A 220 -0.12 -3.93 -17.95
CA ILE A 220 1.17 -4.39 -18.50
C ILE A 220 1.41 -5.84 -18.10
N CYS A 221 1.21 -6.19 -16.82
CA CYS A 221 1.42 -7.54 -16.31
C CYS A 221 0.46 -8.56 -16.96
N GLU A 222 -0.82 -8.22 -17.10
CA GLU A 222 -1.80 -9.07 -17.78
C GLU A 222 -1.42 -9.31 -19.24
N LYS A 223 -1.09 -8.26 -19.99
CA LYS A 223 -0.64 -8.36 -21.39
C LYS A 223 0.61 -9.24 -21.54
N ARG A 224 1.49 -9.22 -20.55
CA ARG A 224 2.77 -9.97 -20.57
C ARG A 224 2.69 -11.32 -19.84
N LYS A 225 1.54 -11.66 -19.25
CA LYS A 225 1.34 -12.88 -18.44
C LYS A 225 2.35 -12.99 -17.28
N ILE A 226 2.63 -11.88 -16.62
CA ILE A 226 3.55 -11.80 -15.47
C ILE A 226 2.71 -11.68 -14.20
N ASN A 227 3.11 -12.39 -13.14
CA ASN A 227 2.48 -12.25 -11.84
C ASN A 227 2.71 -10.85 -11.29
N CYS A 228 1.67 -10.26 -10.69
CA CYS A 228 1.83 -9.01 -9.94
C CYS A 228 1.05 -9.04 -8.62
N GLN A 229 1.54 -8.23 -7.69
CA GLN A 229 0.88 -7.96 -6.42
C GLN A 229 0.87 -6.44 -6.21
N LEU A 230 -0.33 -5.89 -6.09
CA LEU A 230 -0.55 -4.45 -5.95
C LEU A 230 -1.11 -4.12 -4.58
N SER A 231 -0.54 -3.09 -3.95
CA SER A 231 -1.06 -2.54 -2.69
C SER A 231 -2.11 -1.47 -3.00
N LEU A 232 -3.38 -1.79 -2.78
CA LEU A 232 -4.49 -0.87 -3.00
C LEU A 232 -4.78 -0.03 -1.76
N GLU A 233 -5.15 1.23 -1.98
CA GLU A 233 -5.57 2.16 -0.93
C GLU A 233 -7.06 2.40 -1.00
N ARG A 234 -7.74 2.37 0.15
CA ARG A 234 -9.12 2.80 0.34
C ARG A 234 -9.27 3.48 1.69
N TYR A 235 -10.37 4.18 1.87
CA TYR A 235 -10.69 4.77 3.16
C TYR A 235 -11.04 3.66 4.17
N VAL A 236 -10.18 3.42 5.16
CA VAL A 236 -10.34 2.40 6.19
C VAL A 236 -10.85 3.01 7.49
N LYS A 237 -11.93 2.44 8.07
CA LYS A 237 -12.45 2.80 9.40
C LYS A 237 -12.20 1.68 10.41
N CYS A 238 -12.91 0.53 10.29
CA CYS A 238 -12.83 -0.53 11.28
C CYS A 238 -11.54 -1.36 11.21
N ALA A 239 -10.96 -1.53 10.02
CA ALA A 239 -9.81 -2.39 9.69
C ALA A 239 -10.03 -3.91 9.87
N ILE A 240 -11.23 -4.35 10.30
CA ILE A 240 -11.57 -5.75 10.63
C ILE A 240 -12.63 -6.36 9.70
N GLY A 241 -12.97 -5.68 8.60
CA GLY A 241 -13.88 -6.23 7.59
C GLY A 241 -15.37 -6.13 7.87
N ILE A 242 -15.82 -5.27 8.82
CA ILE A 242 -17.24 -5.18 9.22
C ILE A 242 -17.95 -4.00 8.53
N CYS A 243 -17.34 -2.80 8.52
CA CYS A 243 -18.06 -1.57 8.17
C CYS A 243 -18.26 -1.33 6.67
N GLY A 244 -17.63 -2.11 5.78
CA GLY A 244 -17.75 -1.94 4.32
C GLY A 244 -17.09 -0.69 3.73
N GLN A 245 -16.57 0.23 4.56
CA GLN A 245 -16.05 1.53 4.09
C GLN A 245 -14.92 1.40 3.06
N CYS A 246 -14.07 0.38 3.20
CA CYS A 246 -12.94 0.13 2.31
C CYS A 246 -13.27 -0.80 1.14
N ALA A 247 -14.56 -0.95 0.79
CA ALA A 247 -14.97 -1.84 -0.28
C ALA A 247 -14.45 -1.37 -1.64
N ILE A 248 -14.04 -2.34 -2.44
CA ILE A 248 -13.82 -2.25 -3.88
C ILE A 248 -14.51 -3.47 -4.51
N ASP A 249 -15.57 -3.24 -5.26
CA ASP A 249 -16.50 -4.29 -5.69
C ASP A 249 -16.94 -5.17 -4.48
N ASP A 250 -16.70 -6.48 -4.52
CA ASP A 250 -17.03 -7.45 -3.48
C ASP A 250 -15.90 -7.68 -2.45
N GLN A 251 -14.78 -6.96 -2.55
CA GLN A 251 -13.62 -7.12 -1.67
C GLN A 251 -13.51 -5.98 -0.66
N LEU A 252 -13.04 -6.30 0.54
CA LEU A 252 -12.73 -5.33 1.60
C LEU A 252 -11.21 -5.17 1.72
N VAL A 253 -10.66 -4.01 1.35
CA VAL A 253 -9.21 -3.77 1.33
C VAL A 253 -8.55 -4.06 2.68
N CYS A 254 -9.22 -3.78 3.80
CA CYS A 254 -8.65 -4.05 5.12
C CYS A 254 -8.57 -5.53 5.51
N ARG A 255 -9.40 -6.41 4.91
CA ARG A 255 -9.47 -7.84 5.21
C ARG A 255 -8.89 -8.70 4.08
N ASP A 256 -9.34 -8.43 2.84
CA ASP A 256 -9.03 -9.24 1.67
C ASP A 256 -7.75 -8.78 0.96
N GLY A 257 -7.34 -7.52 1.21
CA GLY A 257 -6.11 -6.85 0.81
C GLY A 257 -5.26 -6.46 2.03
N PRO A 258 -4.51 -5.35 2.00
CA PRO A 258 -4.39 -4.40 0.89
C PRO A 258 -3.65 -4.93 -0.35
N ILE A 259 -2.99 -6.08 -0.21
CA ILE A 259 -2.22 -6.69 -1.30
C ILE A 259 -3.13 -7.63 -2.11
N PHE A 260 -3.26 -7.33 -3.40
CA PHE A 260 -4.07 -8.09 -4.34
C PHE A 260 -3.22 -8.66 -5.46
N SER A 261 -3.38 -9.97 -5.72
CA SER A 261 -2.75 -10.68 -6.85
C SER A 261 -3.53 -10.47 -8.15
N ASN A 262 -2.92 -10.82 -9.30
CA ASN A 262 -3.60 -10.80 -10.61
C ASN A 262 -4.99 -11.45 -10.57
N GLU A 263 -5.11 -12.61 -9.95
CA GLU A 263 -6.37 -13.36 -9.90
C GLU A 263 -7.50 -12.52 -9.28
N LYS A 264 -7.21 -11.86 -8.16
CA LYS A 264 -8.16 -10.99 -7.49
C LYS A 264 -8.42 -9.71 -8.29
N LEU A 265 -7.34 -9.08 -8.80
CA LEU A 265 -7.42 -7.82 -9.55
C LEU A 265 -8.29 -7.94 -10.81
N ARG A 266 -8.30 -9.10 -11.49
CA ARG A 266 -9.18 -9.36 -12.66
C ARG A 266 -10.65 -9.21 -12.35
N ARG A 267 -11.06 -9.44 -11.11
CA ARG A 267 -12.45 -9.35 -10.66
C ARG A 267 -12.85 -7.92 -10.27
N LEU A 268 -11.89 -7.03 -10.07
CA LEU A 268 -12.13 -5.66 -9.59
C LEU A 268 -12.46 -4.72 -10.76
N LYS A 269 -13.74 -4.51 -11.01
CA LYS A 269 -14.26 -3.64 -12.07
C LYS A 269 -14.09 -2.15 -11.77
N GLU A 270 -14.03 -1.80 -10.47
CA GLU A 270 -13.84 -0.43 -9.97
C GLU A 270 -12.37 0.03 -9.99
N LEU A 271 -11.41 -0.90 -10.14
CA LEU A 271 -9.98 -0.59 -10.12
C LEU A 271 -9.61 0.44 -11.20
N GLY A 272 -9.03 1.56 -10.79
CA GLY A 272 -8.63 2.66 -11.66
C GLY A 272 -9.80 3.53 -12.16
N LYS A 273 -11.01 3.34 -11.63
CA LYS A 273 -12.21 4.10 -12.05
C LYS A 273 -12.87 4.84 -10.90
N PHE A 274 -13.01 4.21 -9.76
CA PHE A 274 -13.80 4.74 -8.66
C PHE A 274 -13.11 4.55 -7.31
N SER A 275 -13.32 5.51 -6.41
CA SER A 275 -12.99 5.41 -4.99
C SER A 275 -14.19 5.81 -4.14
N ARG A 276 -14.10 5.58 -2.80
CA ARG A 276 -15.10 6.04 -1.84
C ARG A 276 -14.45 7.02 -0.88
N ASN A 277 -15.16 8.12 -0.59
CA ASN A 277 -14.73 9.09 0.42
C ASN A 277 -15.02 8.60 1.85
N ALA A 278 -14.75 9.45 2.85
CA ALA A 278 -15.01 9.16 4.26
C ALA A 278 -16.47 8.85 4.60
N GLU A 279 -17.41 9.38 3.84
CA GLU A 279 -18.86 9.18 4.00
C GLU A 279 -19.35 7.91 3.29
N GLY A 280 -18.47 7.21 2.54
CA GLY A 280 -18.82 6.06 1.73
C GLY A 280 -19.34 6.40 0.34
N LYS A 281 -19.43 7.68 -0.01
CA LYS A 281 -19.89 8.14 -1.32
C LYS A 281 -18.86 7.79 -2.38
N LYS A 282 -19.31 7.15 -3.45
CA LYS A 282 -18.49 6.77 -4.60
C LYS A 282 -18.22 7.98 -5.48
N SER A 283 -16.96 8.14 -5.91
CA SER A 283 -16.50 9.18 -6.83
C SER A 283 -15.58 8.61 -7.89
N CYS A 284 -15.52 9.21 -9.08
CA CYS A 284 -14.50 8.92 -10.08
C CYS A 284 -13.12 9.32 -9.54
N LEU A 285 -12.08 8.60 -9.98
CA LEU A 285 -10.68 8.88 -9.68
C LEU A 285 -10.14 10.00 -10.56
#